data_1e6614c87955ec504123879132a57274
#
_entry.id   1e6614c87955ec504123879132a57274
#
_cell.length_a   1.000
_cell.length_b   1.000
_cell.length_c   1.000
_cell.angle_alpha   90.00
_cell.angle_beta   90.00
_cell.angle_gamma   90.00
#
_symmetry.space_group_name_H-M   'P 1'
#
loop_
_entity.id
_entity.type
_entity.pdbx_description
1 polymer ?
#
loop_
_entity_poly.entity_id
_entity_poly.type
_entity_poly.pdbx_seq_one_letter_code
_entity_poly.pdbx_strand_id
1 'polypeptide(L)'
;MKMSFRWYGHGNDSISLADIKQIPGVDEIVWALHRKLPGEVWDVSEIQKAAEEISSYGFGLSVVESVNVCDEIKTAGPCRDLYIENYLKTLKNLSLFGVKVVCYNFMPVFDWTRTDLFHPLTDGSNALFYEKARIKQDPEEMAAYIISGTRGYTMPGWEPERLADLKRLFRIYKEIDKEALWDNLKYFLEALMPVCHECDIKMAIHPDDPPWDIFGLPRLITDERSIDRLLSMVDDPYNCLTLCTGSLGASPENDVPAIAKKHCDRIAFAHIRNVKRYENGDFSEVSHRDCDGDVGILRVIKALYDGGFDGFVRPDHGRHIWGEICRPGYGLYDRALGAMYILGAFEMLCQKNTGGSS
;
A
#
# COMPACT_ATOMS: atom_id res chain seq x y z
N MET A 1 8.29 7.42 15.00
CA MET A 1 7.85 6.46 13.97
C MET A 1 8.20 5.04 14.37
N LYS A 2 7.46 4.03 13.87
CA LYS A 2 7.70 2.60 14.10
C LYS A 2 8.02 1.94 12.78
N MET A 3 9.20 1.30 12.67
CA MET A 3 9.59 0.59 11.46
C MET A 3 8.86 -0.74 11.38
N SER A 4 8.22 -0.98 10.28
CA SER A 4 7.49 -2.21 9.98
C SER A 4 7.99 -2.87 8.69
N PHE A 5 7.67 -4.15 8.53
CA PHE A 5 8.07 -4.91 7.35
C PHE A 5 6.91 -5.79 6.85
N ARG A 6 6.68 -5.77 5.54
CA ARG A 6 5.60 -6.56 4.94
C ARG A 6 5.99 -8.03 4.86
N TRP A 7 5.13 -8.88 5.42
CA TRP A 7 5.21 -10.34 5.32
C TRP A 7 3.89 -10.92 4.80
N TYR A 8 3.97 -11.75 3.77
CA TYR A 8 2.80 -12.32 3.10
C TYR A 8 2.32 -13.64 3.71
N GLY A 9 3.00 -14.15 4.73
CA GLY A 9 2.64 -15.41 5.38
C GLY A 9 3.15 -16.65 4.64
N HIS A 10 3.03 -17.79 5.29
CA HIS A 10 3.45 -19.08 4.76
C HIS A 10 2.78 -19.41 3.42
N GLY A 11 3.57 -19.91 2.47
CA GLY A 11 3.11 -20.28 1.14
C GLY A 11 2.92 -19.11 0.17
N ASN A 12 2.87 -17.87 0.69
CA ASN A 12 2.75 -16.66 -0.12
C ASN A 12 4.01 -15.79 -0.12
N ASP A 13 4.94 -16.04 0.80
CA ASP A 13 6.21 -15.33 0.90
C ASP A 13 7.38 -16.29 0.78
N SER A 14 8.47 -15.83 0.17
CA SER A 14 9.76 -16.51 0.16
C SER A 14 10.62 -16.14 1.38
N ILE A 15 10.18 -15.15 2.17
CA ILE A 15 10.90 -14.60 3.31
C ILE A 15 10.23 -15.06 4.59
N SER A 16 11.03 -15.50 5.55
CA SER A 16 10.53 -15.92 6.87
C SER A 16 10.56 -14.77 7.88
N LEU A 17 9.76 -14.90 8.96
CA LEU A 17 9.85 -13.99 10.10
C LEU A 17 11.23 -14.03 10.76
N ALA A 18 11.93 -15.16 10.70
CA ALA A 18 13.30 -15.30 11.19
C ALA A 18 14.30 -14.44 10.37
N ASP A 19 14.08 -14.33 9.05
CA ASP A 19 14.92 -13.46 8.20
C ASP A 19 14.64 -11.98 8.51
N ILE A 20 13.37 -11.60 8.64
CA ILE A 20 12.97 -10.23 8.99
C ILE A 20 13.52 -9.83 10.37
N LYS A 21 13.58 -10.78 11.32
CA LYS A 21 14.11 -10.53 12.67
C LYS A 21 15.58 -10.11 12.68
N GLN A 22 16.32 -10.39 11.62
CA GLN A 22 17.71 -9.97 11.48
C GLN A 22 17.87 -8.53 10.99
N ILE A 23 16.79 -7.84 10.62
CA ILE A 23 16.82 -6.43 10.21
C ILE A 23 16.72 -5.57 11.48
N PRO A 24 17.79 -4.83 11.87
CA PRO A 24 17.75 -4.01 13.06
C PRO A 24 16.65 -2.93 13.00
N GLY A 25 15.97 -2.72 14.12
CA GLY A 25 14.96 -1.66 14.26
C GLY A 25 13.62 -1.94 13.60
N VAL A 26 13.41 -3.13 13.04
CA VAL A 26 12.09 -3.61 12.62
C VAL A 26 11.40 -4.26 13.81
N ASP A 27 10.31 -3.66 14.28
CA ASP A 27 9.55 -4.10 15.45
C ASP A 27 8.14 -4.55 15.13
N GLU A 28 7.64 -4.23 13.94
CA GLU A 28 6.26 -4.45 13.52
C GLU A 28 6.18 -5.23 12.20
N ILE A 29 5.23 -6.15 12.11
CA ILE A 29 4.90 -6.84 10.87
C ILE A 29 3.62 -6.26 10.27
N VAL A 30 3.66 -5.99 8.98
CA VAL A 30 2.48 -5.69 8.17
C VAL A 30 2.01 -6.98 7.51
N TRP A 31 0.79 -7.42 7.84
CA TRP A 31 0.25 -8.71 7.41
C TRP A 31 -1.16 -8.56 6.83
N ALA A 32 -1.63 -9.58 6.12
CA ALA A 32 -3.02 -9.75 5.71
C ALA A 32 -3.40 -11.24 5.55
N LEU A 33 -4.69 -11.53 5.64
CA LEU A 33 -5.23 -12.87 5.46
C LEU A 33 -5.56 -13.10 3.96
N HIS A 34 -4.52 -13.39 3.17
CA HIS A 34 -4.60 -13.47 1.70
C HIS A 34 -5.52 -14.55 1.14
N ARG A 35 -5.87 -15.58 1.93
CA ARG A 35 -6.77 -16.66 1.49
C ARG A 35 -8.24 -16.30 1.53
N LYS A 36 -8.63 -15.19 2.19
CA LYS A 36 -10.00 -14.68 2.22
C LYS A 36 -10.27 -13.82 1.00
N LEU A 37 -11.38 -14.09 0.34
CA LEU A 37 -11.82 -13.25 -0.77
C LEU A 37 -12.31 -11.89 -0.26
N PRO A 38 -12.23 -10.83 -1.09
CA PRO A 38 -12.78 -9.53 -0.74
C PRO A 38 -14.27 -9.63 -0.35
N GLY A 39 -14.64 -9.10 0.81
CA GLY A 39 -16.00 -9.16 1.35
C GLY A 39 -16.27 -10.30 2.34
N GLU A 40 -15.37 -11.28 2.46
CA GLU A 40 -15.48 -12.30 3.51
C GLU A 40 -15.02 -11.78 4.88
N VAL A 41 -15.65 -12.28 5.93
CA VAL A 41 -15.23 -11.99 7.31
C VAL A 41 -13.94 -12.74 7.63
N TRP A 42 -12.98 -12.05 8.24
CA TRP A 42 -11.80 -12.69 8.80
C TRP A 42 -12.10 -13.23 10.19
N ASP A 43 -12.00 -14.55 10.36
CA ASP A 43 -12.34 -15.22 11.61
C ASP A 43 -11.29 -14.96 12.69
N VAL A 44 -11.75 -14.80 13.94
CA VAL A 44 -10.89 -14.57 15.11
C VAL A 44 -9.78 -15.62 15.22
N SER A 45 -10.08 -16.90 15.01
CA SER A 45 -9.10 -17.99 15.11
C SER A 45 -7.99 -17.91 14.05
N GLU A 46 -8.29 -17.37 12.85
CA GLU A 46 -7.31 -17.22 11.78
C GLU A 46 -6.39 -16.03 12.06
N ILE A 47 -6.94 -14.91 12.56
CA ILE A 47 -6.17 -13.74 12.98
C ILE A 47 -5.29 -14.12 14.18
N GLN A 48 -5.86 -14.80 15.17
CA GLN A 48 -5.14 -15.25 16.38
C GLN A 48 -3.90 -16.08 16.02
N LYS A 49 -4.04 -17.05 15.13
CA LYS A 49 -2.92 -17.91 14.70
C LYS A 49 -1.77 -17.08 14.11
N ALA A 50 -2.08 -16.10 13.27
CA ALA A 50 -1.06 -15.23 12.70
C ALA A 50 -0.44 -14.29 13.75
N ALA A 51 -1.25 -13.71 14.64
CA ALA A 51 -0.78 -12.83 15.70
C ALA A 51 0.13 -13.56 16.69
N GLU A 52 -0.21 -14.79 17.08
CA GLU A 52 0.62 -15.63 17.95
C GLU A 52 1.94 -15.97 17.29
N GLU A 53 1.93 -16.34 16.02
CA GLU A 53 3.14 -16.61 15.26
C GLU A 53 4.05 -15.38 15.16
N ILE A 54 3.52 -14.23 14.73
CA ILE A 54 4.25 -12.95 14.62
C ILE A 54 4.84 -12.58 15.98
N SER A 55 4.05 -12.67 17.05
CA SER A 55 4.48 -12.38 18.42
C SER A 55 5.57 -13.34 18.93
N SER A 56 5.56 -14.61 18.49
CA SER A 56 6.59 -15.57 18.89
C SER A 56 8.00 -15.21 18.42
N TYR A 57 8.11 -14.39 17.37
CA TYR A 57 9.37 -13.79 16.92
C TYR A 57 9.65 -12.42 17.56
N GLY A 58 8.79 -11.95 18.47
CA GLY A 58 8.94 -10.68 19.17
C GLY A 58 8.57 -9.47 18.32
N PHE A 59 7.65 -9.63 17.35
CA PHE A 59 7.09 -8.53 16.56
C PHE A 59 5.68 -8.16 17.02
N GLY A 60 5.30 -6.90 16.82
CA GLY A 60 3.92 -6.44 16.88
C GLY A 60 3.16 -6.69 15.57
N LEU A 61 1.82 -6.75 15.66
CA LEU A 61 0.90 -6.78 14.53
C LEU A 61 -0.04 -5.58 14.62
N SER A 62 0.49 -4.40 14.39
CA SER A 62 -0.31 -3.17 14.49
C SER A 62 -0.92 -2.71 13.17
N VAL A 63 -0.43 -3.21 12.04
CA VAL A 63 -0.86 -2.80 10.69
C VAL A 63 -1.29 -4.01 9.87
N VAL A 64 -2.47 -3.90 9.28
CA VAL A 64 -2.98 -4.86 8.29
C VAL A 64 -3.03 -4.19 6.92
N GLU A 65 -2.47 -4.87 5.94
CA GLU A 65 -2.49 -4.41 4.54
C GLU A 65 -2.65 -5.60 3.59
N SER A 66 -3.87 -5.81 3.07
CA SER A 66 -5.08 -5.02 3.18
C SER A 66 -6.24 -5.88 3.63
N VAL A 67 -7.24 -5.26 4.27
CA VAL A 67 -8.58 -5.80 4.17
C VAL A 67 -9.17 -5.27 2.87
N ASN A 68 -9.24 -6.12 1.85
CA ASN A 68 -9.63 -5.69 0.51
C ASN A 68 -11.10 -5.28 0.45
N VAL A 69 -11.37 -4.10 -0.11
CA VAL A 69 -12.74 -3.63 -0.35
C VAL A 69 -13.26 -4.31 -1.62
N CYS A 70 -14.35 -5.06 -1.52
CA CYS A 70 -14.92 -5.78 -2.65
C CYS A 70 -15.61 -4.85 -3.67
N ASP A 71 -15.75 -5.35 -4.91
CA ASP A 71 -16.33 -4.57 -6.01
C ASP A 71 -17.81 -4.20 -5.74
N GLU A 72 -18.57 -5.04 -5.04
CA GLU A 72 -19.96 -4.71 -4.63
C GLU A 72 -20.04 -3.41 -3.80
N ILE A 73 -19.06 -3.13 -2.93
CA ILE A 73 -18.99 -1.88 -2.18
C ILE A 73 -18.63 -0.73 -3.13
N LYS A 74 -17.58 -0.91 -3.95
CA LYS A 74 -17.08 0.13 -4.86
C LYS A 74 -18.10 0.53 -5.92
N THR A 75 -18.96 -0.40 -6.33
CA THR A 75 -19.94 -0.20 -7.41
C THR A 75 -21.38 0.02 -6.93
N ALA A 76 -21.60 0.14 -5.62
CA ALA A 76 -22.93 0.23 -5.00
C ALA A 76 -23.85 -0.94 -5.41
N GLY A 77 -23.26 -2.15 -5.50
CA GLY A 77 -24.00 -3.35 -5.86
C GLY A 77 -25.07 -3.75 -4.85
N PRO A 78 -25.96 -4.69 -5.19
CA PRO A 78 -27.12 -5.05 -4.36
C PRO A 78 -26.76 -5.64 -3.00
N CYS A 79 -25.55 -6.19 -2.85
CA CYS A 79 -25.05 -6.77 -1.61
C CYS A 79 -24.11 -5.81 -0.84
N ARG A 80 -24.03 -4.54 -1.24
CA ARG A 80 -23.09 -3.56 -0.65
C ARG A 80 -23.13 -3.54 0.88
N ASP A 81 -24.32 -3.43 1.46
CA ASP A 81 -24.47 -3.25 2.91
C ASP A 81 -24.08 -4.52 3.68
N LEU A 82 -24.39 -5.71 3.13
CA LEU A 82 -23.93 -6.98 3.68
C LEU A 82 -22.39 -7.06 3.73
N TYR A 83 -21.71 -6.63 2.67
CA TYR A 83 -20.24 -6.65 2.63
C TYR A 83 -19.62 -5.56 3.51
N ILE A 84 -20.29 -4.43 3.70
CA ILE A 84 -19.90 -3.44 4.72
C ILE A 84 -20.03 -4.02 6.12
N GLU A 85 -21.12 -4.72 6.46
CA GLU A 85 -21.26 -5.42 7.74
C GLU A 85 -20.15 -6.45 7.97
N ASN A 86 -19.76 -7.21 6.94
CA ASN A 86 -18.66 -8.16 7.02
C ASN A 86 -17.31 -7.46 7.26
N TYR A 87 -17.13 -6.28 6.64
CA TYR A 87 -15.93 -5.45 6.86
C TYR A 87 -15.87 -4.95 8.31
N LEU A 88 -17.00 -4.46 8.85
CA LEU A 88 -17.11 -4.04 10.23
C LEU A 88 -16.81 -5.17 11.23
N LYS A 89 -17.32 -6.38 10.96
CA LYS A 89 -16.99 -7.57 11.77
C LYS A 89 -15.48 -7.87 11.72
N THR A 90 -14.87 -7.74 10.56
CA THR A 90 -13.43 -7.94 10.40
C THR A 90 -12.63 -6.92 11.21
N LEU A 91 -13.00 -5.63 11.19
CA LEU A 91 -12.35 -4.60 12.01
C LEU A 91 -12.44 -4.94 13.51
N LYS A 92 -13.63 -5.34 14.00
CA LYS A 92 -13.81 -5.76 15.39
C LYS A 92 -12.94 -6.97 15.74
N ASN A 93 -12.84 -7.95 14.84
CA ASN A 93 -12.00 -9.12 15.07
C ASN A 93 -10.49 -8.75 15.10
N LEU A 94 -10.05 -7.83 14.24
CA LEU A 94 -8.67 -7.34 14.20
C LEU A 94 -8.30 -6.55 15.47
N SER A 95 -9.24 -5.76 16.01
CA SER A 95 -8.99 -4.96 17.22
C SER A 95 -8.63 -5.81 18.44
N LEU A 96 -9.13 -7.05 18.51
CA LEU A 96 -8.82 -8.00 19.59
C LEU A 96 -7.32 -8.38 19.66
N PHE A 97 -6.58 -8.15 18.57
CA PHE A 97 -5.16 -8.49 18.45
C PHE A 97 -4.25 -7.27 18.36
N GLY A 98 -4.76 -6.09 18.71
CA GLY A 98 -3.96 -4.87 18.81
C GLY A 98 -3.72 -4.14 17.50
N VAL A 99 -4.39 -4.51 16.40
CA VAL A 99 -4.31 -3.79 15.13
C VAL A 99 -4.79 -2.36 15.32
N LYS A 100 -4.03 -1.39 14.82
CA LYS A 100 -4.28 0.06 14.94
C LYS A 100 -4.51 0.74 13.59
N VAL A 101 -4.02 0.14 12.52
CA VAL A 101 -4.15 0.69 11.16
C VAL A 101 -4.56 -0.41 10.20
N VAL A 102 -5.58 -0.14 9.41
CA VAL A 102 -5.95 -0.94 8.24
C VAL A 102 -5.69 -0.12 6.99
N CYS A 103 -4.66 -0.51 6.24
CA CYS A 103 -4.40 0.00 4.90
C CYS A 103 -5.38 -0.64 3.93
N TYR A 104 -6.01 0.16 3.08
CA TYR A 104 -6.93 -0.30 2.04
C TYR A 104 -6.79 0.53 0.78
N ASN A 105 -7.31 0.04 -0.33
CA ASN A 105 -7.46 0.81 -1.56
C ASN A 105 -8.91 0.79 -2.06
N PHE A 106 -9.24 1.74 -2.93
CA PHE A 106 -10.56 1.82 -3.56
C PHE A 106 -10.46 1.79 -5.09
N MET A 107 -9.41 1.16 -5.58
CA MET A 107 -9.08 1.05 -7.00
C MET A 107 -10.09 0.16 -7.74
N PRO A 108 -10.67 0.62 -8.86
CA PRO A 108 -11.48 -0.23 -9.73
C PRO A 108 -10.69 -1.38 -10.31
N VAL A 109 -11.21 -2.58 -10.22
CA VAL A 109 -10.71 -3.84 -10.78
C VAL A 109 -9.32 -4.21 -10.30
N PHE A 110 -8.31 -3.49 -10.73
CA PHE A 110 -6.90 -3.80 -10.45
C PHE A 110 -6.33 -2.91 -9.35
N ASP A 111 -5.49 -3.51 -8.50
CA ASP A 111 -4.62 -2.83 -7.56
C ASP A 111 -3.46 -2.13 -8.33
N TRP A 112 -2.26 -2.08 -7.78
CA TRP A 112 -1.13 -1.49 -8.49
C TRP A 112 -0.84 -2.21 -9.82
N THR A 113 -0.38 -1.46 -10.81
CA THR A 113 -0.12 -1.97 -12.15
C THR A 113 1.32 -1.69 -12.58
N ARG A 114 2.03 -2.72 -13.04
CA ARG A 114 3.34 -2.64 -13.71
C ARG A 114 3.30 -3.45 -14.98
N THR A 115 4.13 -3.06 -15.94
CA THR A 115 4.23 -3.75 -17.25
C THR A 115 5.39 -4.73 -17.31
N ASP A 116 6.37 -4.59 -16.43
CA ASP A 116 7.47 -5.53 -16.27
C ASP A 116 7.78 -5.68 -14.78
N LEU A 117 7.74 -6.91 -14.29
CA LEU A 117 7.94 -7.21 -12.87
C LEU A 117 9.41 -7.48 -12.52
N PHE A 118 10.27 -7.62 -13.52
CA PHE A 118 11.70 -7.95 -13.37
C PHE A 118 12.54 -7.20 -14.40
N HIS A 119 12.23 -5.91 -14.63
CA HIS A 119 12.95 -5.08 -15.60
C HIS A 119 14.43 -4.95 -15.21
N PRO A 120 15.36 -5.30 -16.11
CA PRO A 120 16.79 -5.24 -15.81
C PRO A 120 17.29 -3.81 -15.66
N LEU A 121 18.05 -3.55 -14.60
CA LEU A 121 18.74 -2.28 -14.36
C LEU A 121 20.21 -2.37 -14.74
N THR A 122 20.85 -1.21 -14.91
CA THR A 122 22.24 -1.11 -15.39
C THR A 122 23.28 -1.67 -14.41
N ASP A 123 22.92 -1.79 -13.13
CA ASP A 123 23.76 -2.37 -12.07
C ASP A 123 23.66 -3.90 -11.98
N GLY A 124 22.90 -4.54 -12.87
CA GLY A 124 22.67 -5.99 -12.89
C GLY A 124 21.54 -6.46 -11.99
N SER A 125 20.91 -5.57 -11.23
CA SER A 125 19.66 -5.85 -10.51
C SER A 125 18.46 -5.77 -11.45
N ASN A 126 17.27 -6.07 -10.92
CA ASN A 126 16.02 -5.78 -11.63
C ASN A 126 14.96 -5.19 -10.68
N ALA A 127 13.99 -4.51 -11.25
CA ALA A 127 12.94 -3.83 -10.49
C ALA A 127 11.59 -3.87 -11.21
N LEU A 128 10.55 -3.46 -10.51
CA LEU A 128 9.24 -3.21 -11.10
C LEU A 128 9.33 -2.00 -12.04
N PHE A 129 8.74 -2.13 -13.23
CA PHE A 129 8.75 -1.10 -14.27
C PHE A 129 7.36 -0.88 -14.87
N TYR A 130 7.03 0.36 -15.10
CA TYR A 130 5.83 0.76 -15.83
C TYR A 130 6.23 1.39 -17.16
N GLU A 131 5.79 0.78 -18.26
CA GLU A 131 5.97 1.28 -19.62
C GLU A 131 4.60 1.54 -20.24
N LYS A 132 4.25 2.80 -20.41
CA LYS A 132 2.94 3.24 -20.88
C LYS A 132 2.56 2.60 -22.23
N ALA A 133 3.53 2.45 -23.12
CA ALA A 133 3.33 1.85 -24.44
C ALA A 133 2.92 0.36 -24.40
N ARG A 134 3.22 -0.34 -23.29
CA ARG A 134 2.85 -1.76 -23.11
C ARG A 134 1.48 -1.97 -22.49
N ILE A 135 0.81 -0.91 -22.07
CA ILE A 135 -0.56 -1.03 -21.54
C ILE A 135 -1.48 -1.48 -22.67
N LYS A 136 -2.06 -2.66 -22.52
CA LYS A 136 -3.03 -3.21 -23.45
C LYS A 136 -4.39 -2.56 -23.27
N GLN A 137 -5.09 -2.32 -24.37
CA GLN A 137 -6.45 -1.78 -24.33
C GLN A 137 -7.47 -2.83 -23.85
N ASP A 138 -7.24 -4.10 -24.18
CA ASP A 138 -8.05 -5.21 -23.70
C ASP A 138 -7.57 -5.61 -22.29
N PRO A 139 -8.46 -5.59 -21.29
CA PRO A 139 -8.11 -5.93 -19.91
C PRO A 139 -7.69 -7.39 -19.71
N GLU A 140 -8.27 -8.32 -20.50
CA GLU A 140 -7.92 -9.74 -20.39
C GLU A 140 -6.53 -10.01 -20.98
N GLU A 141 -6.22 -9.36 -22.13
CA GLU A 141 -4.86 -9.42 -22.67
C GLU A 141 -3.84 -8.85 -21.71
N MET A 142 -4.18 -7.73 -21.02
CA MET A 142 -3.30 -7.14 -20.02
C MET A 142 -3.14 -8.05 -18.81
N ALA A 143 -4.22 -8.64 -18.32
CA ALA A 143 -4.17 -9.60 -17.22
C ALA A 143 -3.30 -10.81 -17.55
N ALA A 144 -3.50 -11.42 -18.72
CA ALA A 144 -2.68 -12.53 -19.18
C ALA A 144 -1.21 -12.15 -19.32
N TYR A 145 -0.93 -10.94 -19.81
CA TYR A 145 0.43 -10.42 -19.95
C TYR A 145 1.11 -10.28 -18.58
N ILE A 146 0.48 -9.63 -17.60
CA ILE A 146 1.03 -9.45 -16.26
C ILE A 146 1.24 -10.80 -15.57
N ILE A 147 0.23 -11.69 -15.59
CA ILE A 147 0.29 -13.00 -14.94
C ILE A 147 1.47 -13.82 -15.48
N SER A 148 1.74 -13.76 -16.77
CA SER A 148 2.88 -14.47 -17.37
C SER A 148 4.23 -14.04 -16.78
N GLY A 149 4.33 -12.82 -16.24
CA GLY A 149 5.51 -12.27 -15.62
C GLY A 149 5.65 -12.56 -14.12
N THR A 150 4.61 -13.09 -13.45
CA THR A 150 4.60 -13.22 -11.98
C THR A 150 5.48 -14.33 -11.41
N ARG A 151 6.00 -15.21 -12.24
CA ARG A 151 6.75 -16.42 -11.84
C ARG A 151 5.98 -17.31 -10.85
N GLY A 152 4.64 -17.34 -10.95
CA GLY A 152 3.77 -18.15 -10.11
C GLY A 152 3.27 -17.48 -8.82
N TYR A 153 3.68 -16.26 -8.53
CA TYR A 153 3.14 -15.51 -7.38
C TYR A 153 1.80 -14.87 -7.74
N THR A 154 0.82 -14.95 -6.84
CA THR A 154 -0.43 -14.17 -6.96
C THR A 154 -0.17 -12.73 -6.52
N MET A 155 -0.45 -11.77 -7.40
CA MET A 155 -0.30 -10.35 -7.10
C MET A 155 -1.58 -9.79 -6.48
N PRO A 156 -1.50 -8.82 -5.54
CA PRO A 156 -2.68 -8.18 -4.95
C PRO A 156 -3.57 -7.54 -6.03
N GLY A 157 -4.87 -7.84 -6.00
CA GLY A 157 -5.82 -7.38 -7.02
C GLY A 157 -5.80 -8.17 -8.34
N TRP A 158 -4.92 -9.18 -8.45
CA TRP A 158 -4.76 -10.04 -9.62
C TRP A 158 -5.03 -11.51 -9.28
N GLU A 159 -5.91 -11.76 -8.32
CA GLU A 159 -6.29 -13.10 -7.90
C GLU A 159 -7.05 -13.82 -9.05
N PRO A 160 -6.78 -15.13 -9.31
CA PRO A 160 -7.36 -15.87 -10.41
C PRO A 160 -8.91 -15.84 -10.44
N GLU A 161 -9.53 -15.90 -9.28
CA GLU A 161 -11.00 -15.89 -9.12
C GLU A 161 -11.58 -14.56 -9.59
N ARG A 162 -10.90 -13.46 -9.32
CA ARG A 162 -11.29 -12.12 -9.73
C ARG A 162 -11.06 -11.92 -11.22
N LEU A 163 -9.97 -12.45 -11.75
CA LEU A 163 -9.64 -12.36 -13.17
C LEU A 163 -10.61 -13.14 -14.06
N ALA A 164 -11.19 -14.24 -13.55
CA ALA A 164 -12.21 -15.01 -14.28
C ALA A 164 -13.47 -14.19 -14.62
N ASP A 165 -13.72 -13.09 -13.92
CA ASP A 165 -14.90 -12.24 -14.06
C ASP A 165 -14.60 -10.84 -14.62
N LEU A 166 -13.42 -10.64 -15.18
CA LEU A 166 -12.97 -9.32 -15.65
C LEU A 166 -13.95 -8.63 -16.58
N LYS A 167 -14.49 -9.33 -17.58
CA LYS A 167 -15.43 -8.72 -18.54
C LYS A 167 -16.69 -8.20 -17.88
N ARG A 168 -17.18 -8.91 -16.86
CA ARG A 168 -18.34 -8.46 -16.09
C ARG A 168 -17.98 -7.21 -15.28
N LEU A 169 -16.86 -7.23 -14.57
CA LEU A 169 -16.39 -6.10 -13.76
C LEU A 169 -16.18 -4.85 -14.63
N PHE A 170 -15.50 -4.97 -15.76
CA PHE A 170 -15.30 -3.83 -16.66
C PHE A 170 -16.61 -3.26 -17.19
N ARG A 171 -17.63 -4.11 -17.49
CA ARG A 171 -18.96 -3.61 -17.88
C ARG A 171 -19.63 -2.82 -16.77
N ILE A 172 -19.55 -3.30 -15.52
CA ILE A 172 -20.12 -2.61 -14.36
C ILE A 172 -19.43 -1.27 -14.16
N TYR A 173 -18.08 -1.25 -14.13
CA TYR A 173 -17.33 -0.01 -13.89
C TYR A 173 -17.44 1.01 -15.03
N LYS A 174 -17.78 0.62 -16.25
CA LYS A 174 -18.06 1.57 -17.35
C LYS A 174 -19.31 2.42 -17.11
N GLU A 175 -20.24 1.94 -16.29
CA GLU A 175 -21.46 2.67 -15.92
C GLU A 175 -21.24 3.56 -14.68
N ILE A 176 -20.05 3.51 -14.08
CA ILE A 176 -19.72 4.24 -12.86
C ILE A 176 -18.70 5.33 -13.20
N ASP A 177 -19.13 6.57 -13.16
CA ASP A 177 -18.22 7.69 -13.32
C ASP A 177 -17.39 7.96 -12.04
N LYS A 178 -16.46 8.89 -12.15
CA LYS A 178 -15.56 9.25 -11.06
C LYS A 178 -16.31 9.79 -9.83
N GLU A 179 -17.38 10.56 -10.05
CA GLU A 179 -18.19 11.12 -8.95
C GLU A 179 -18.98 10.04 -8.22
N ALA A 180 -19.61 9.13 -8.95
CA ALA A 180 -20.30 7.99 -8.34
C ALA A 180 -19.33 7.11 -7.53
N LEU A 181 -18.09 6.94 -8.00
CA LEU A 181 -17.07 6.19 -7.26
C LEU A 181 -16.67 6.94 -5.96
N TRP A 182 -16.58 8.28 -5.98
CA TRP A 182 -16.38 9.10 -4.78
C TRP A 182 -17.53 8.98 -3.79
N ASP A 183 -18.78 9.00 -4.26
CA ASP A 183 -19.97 8.83 -3.41
C ASP A 183 -19.99 7.44 -2.76
N ASN A 184 -19.59 6.41 -3.48
CA ASN A 184 -19.48 5.05 -2.94
C ASN A 184 -18.38 4.94 -1.87
N LEU A 185 -17.24 5.61 -2.07
CA LEU A 185 -16.18 5.69 -1.06
C LEU A 185 -16.66 6.44 0.19
N LYS A 186 -17.37 7.55 0.01
CA LYS A 186 -17.95 8.31 1.12
C LYS A 186 -18.90 7.45 1.94
N TYR A 187 -19.84 6.79 1.28
CA TYR A 187 -20.81 5.90 1.92
C TYR A 187 -20.13 4.80 2.75
N PHE A 188 -19.10 4.20 2.17
CA PHE A 188 -18.28 3.18 2.85
C PHE A 188 -17.61 3.75 4.10
N LEU A 189 -16.93 4.88 4.00
CA LEU A 189 -16.23 5.50 5.12
C LEU A 189 -17.19 5.93 6.24
N GLU A 190 -18.31 6.58 5.90
CA GLU A 190 -19.32 6.99 6.89
C GLU A 190 -19.86 5.79 7.69
N ALA A 191 -20.05 4.64 7.04
CA ALA A 191 -20.47 3.42 7.71
C ALA A 191 -19.39 2.84 8.64
N LEU A 192 -18.11 3.05 8.33
CA LEU A 192 -16.99 2.47 9.09
C LEU A 192 -16.62 3.31 10.33
N MET A 193 -16.72 4.64 10.26
CA MET A 193 -16.20 5.53 11.32
C MET A 193 -16.66 5.17 12.74
N PRO A 194 -17.94 4.86 13.01
CA PRO A 194 -18.35 4.48 14.36
C PRO A 194 -17.59 3.26 14.92
N VAL A 195 -17.34 2.25 14.09
CA VAL A 195 -16.59 1.06 14.50
C VAL A 195 -15.09 1.35 14.59
N CYS A 196 -14.56 2.22 13.74
CA CYS A 196 -13.18 2.68 13.83
C CYS A 196 -12.89 3.35 15.17
N HIS A 197 -13.80 4.20 15.65
CA HIS A 197 -13.72 4.80 16.99
C HIS A 197 -13.85 3.75 18.11
N GLU A 198 -14.82 2.82 18.01
CA GLU A 198 -15.00 1.73 18.97
C GLU A 198 -13.76 0.86 19.11
N CYS A 199 -13.12 0.55 17.99
CA CYS A 199 -11.99 -0.36 17.90
C CYS A 199 -10.60 0.31 18.00
N ASP A 200 -10.54 1.65 17.97
CA ASP A 200 -9.31 2.44 17.86
C ASP A 200 -8.45 2.00 16.66
N ILE A 201 -9.10 1.85 15.48
CA ILE A 201 -8.46 1.46 14.21
C ILE A 201 -8.60 2.59 13.19
N LYS A 202 -7.48 3.10 12.71
CA LYS A 202 -7.44 4.08 11.61
C LYS A 202 -7.54 3.39 10.26
N MET A 203 -8.46 3.88 9.42
CA MET A 203 -8.59 3.47 8.02
C MET A 203 -7.65 4.33 7.17
N ALA A 204 -6.60 3.73 6.63
CA ALA A 204 -5.56 4.44 5.88
C ALA A 204 -5.62 4.06 4.40
N ILE A 205 -6.21 4.93 3.56
CA ILE A 205 -6.32 4.65 2.13
C ILE A 205 -4.95 4.75 1.45
N HIS A 206 -4.65 3.76 0.61
CA HIS A 206 -3.48 3.76 -0.26
C HIS A 206 -3.76 4.59 -1.53
N PRO A 207 -2.88 5.50 -1.96
CA PRO A 207 -3.01 6.20 -3.23
C PRO A 207 -3.05 5.23 -4.41
N ASP A 208 -3.70 5.63 -5.48
CA ASP A 208 -3.73 4.86 -6.72
C ASP A 208 -2.32 4.69 -7.30
N ASP A 209 -2.04 3.53 -7.87
CA ASP A 209 -0.74 3.17 -8.42
C ASP A 209 -0.86 2.46 -9.78
N PRO A 210 -0.60 3.16 -10.88
CA PRO A 210 -0.12 4.55 -10.98
C PRO A 210 -1.20 5.58 -10.62
N PRO A 211 -0.82 6.84 -10.29
CA PRO A 211 -1.74 7.88 -9.85
C PRO A 211 -2.41 8.61 -11.04
N TRP A 212 -2.99 7.87 -11.95
CA TRP A 212 -3.78 8.35 -13.10
C TRP A 212 -4.73 7.27 -13.59
N ASP A 213 -5.78 7.69 -14.30
CA ASP A 213 -6.76 6.79 -14.87
C ASP A 213 -6.09 5.78 -15.82
N ILE A 214 -6.45 4.50 -15.68
CA ILE A 214 -5.85 3.40 -16.45
C ILE A 214 -6.95 2.43 -16.91
N PHE A 215 -6.80 1.85 -18.09
CA PHE A 215 -7.79 0.95 -18.72
C PHE A 215 -9.18 1.59 -18.94
N GLY A 216 -9.24 2.93 -19.01
CA GLY A 216 -10.51 3.66 -19.05
C GLY A 216 -11.28 3.63 -17.72
N LEU A 217 -10.65 3.24 -16.63
CA LEU A 217 -11.22 3.22 -15.29
C LEU A 217 -10.70 4.41 -14.47
N PRO A 218 -11.57 5.11 -13.71
CA PRO A 218 -11.17 6.24 -12.90
C PRO A 218 -10.29 5.82 -11.73
N ARG A 219 -9.38 6.70 -11.32
CA ARG A 219 -8.61 6.61 -10.09
C ARG A 219 -8.95 7.79 -9.20
N LEU A 220 -9.05 7.56 -7.88
CA LEU A 220 -9.54 8.58 -6.94
C LEU A 220 -8.43 9.33 -6.24
N ILE A 221 -7.44 8.63 -5.67
CA ILE A 221 -6.39 9.21 -4.83
C ILE A 221 -5.11 9.34 -5.65
N THR A 222 -5.01 10.43 -6.40
CA THR A 222 -3.97 10.61 -7.44
C THR A 222 -3.03 11.79 -7.18
N ASP A 223 -3.47 12.75 -6.34
CA ASP A 223 -2.78 14.01 -6.10
C ASP A 223 -3.19 14.64 -4.77
N GLU A 224 -2.58 15.79 -4.42
CA GLU A 224 -2.91 16.54 -3.20
C GLU A 224 -4.38 16.95 -3.13
N ARG A 225 -4.99 17.36 -4.25
CA ARG A 225 -6.40 17.81 -4.27
C ARG A 225 -7.35 16.65 -3.97
N SER A 226 -7.06 15.50 -4.50
CA SER A 226 -7.85 14.29 -4.22
C SER A 226 -7.71 13.84 -2.76
N ILE A 227 -6.53 14.00 -2.17
CA ILE A 227 -6.31 13.79 -0.72
C ILE A 227 -7.10 14.81 0.10
N ASP A 228 -7.07 16.11 -0.25
CA ASP A 228 -7.90 17.14 0.40
C ASP A 228 -9.38 16.77 0.34
N ARG A 229 -9.87 16.32 -0.82
CA ARG A 229 -11.25 15.87 -1.00
C ARG A 229 -11.59 14.69 -0.08
N LEU A 230 -10.76 13.66 -0.07
CA LEU A 230 -10.93 12.49 0.78
C LEU A 230 -11.09 12.87 2.25
N LEU A 231 -10.17 13.68 2.76
CA LEU A 231 -10.10 14.05 4.17
C LEU A 231 -11.22 14.99 4.58
N SER A 232 -11.69 15.85 3.65
CA SER A 232 -12.79 16.79 3.92
C SER A 232 -14.17 16.17 3.74
N MET A 233 -14.36 15.18 2.87
CA MET A 233 -15.67 14.57 2.64
C MET A 233 -16.15 13.72 3.84
N VAL A 234 -15.20 13.16 4.61
CA VAL A 234 -15.42 12.51 5.91
C VAL A 234 -14.33 13.03 6.85
N ASP A 235 -14.57 14.17 7.46
CA ASP A 235 -13.60 14.81 8.36
C ASP A 235 -13.62 14.14 9.73
N ASP A 236 -12.90 13.03 9.81
CA ASP A 236 -12.82 12.18 10.98
C ASP A 236 -11.34 11.75 11.21
N PRO A 237 -10.81 11.79 12.43
CA PRO A 237 -9.41 11.43 12.71
C PRO A 237 -9.07 9.96 12.42
N TYR A 238 -10.05 9.11 12.23
CA TYR A 238 -9.87 7.71 11.83
C TYR A 238 -9.90 7.51 10.30
N ASN A 239 -10.34 8.51 9.51
CA ASN A 239 -10.17 8.54 8.07
C ASN A 239 -8.79 9.12 7.74
N CYS A 240 -7.83 8.27 7.41
CA CYS A 240 -6.42 8.58 7.28
C CYS A 240 -5.85 8.21 5.90
N LEU A 241 -4.61 8.63 5.67
CA LEU A 241 -3.84 8.33 4.47
C LEU A 241 -2.74 7.31 4.77
N THR A 242 -2.56 6.36 3.88
CA THR A 242 -1.29 5.68 3.66
C THR A 242 -0.47 6.53 2.69
N LEU A 243 0.57 7.21 3.16
CA LEU A 243 1.45 7.97 2.28
C LEU A 243 2.36 7.01 1.51
N CYS A 244 2.03 6.67 0.28
CA CYS A 244 2.92 5.90 -0.58
C CYS A 244 3.73 6.84 -1.48
N THR A 245 5.02 6.99 -1.17
CA THR A 245 5.90 7.93 -1.87
C THR A 245 6.14 7.55 -3.31
N GLY A 246 6.18 6.26 -3.64
CA GLY A 246 6.40 5.81 -5.00
C GLY A 246 5.14 5.88 -5.86
N SER A 247 3.95 5.62 -5.29
CA SER A 247 2.69 5.76 -6.04
C SER A 247 2.45 7.22 -6.42
N LEU A 248 2.42 8.13 -5.45
CA LEU A 248 2.26 9.56 -5.73
C LEU A 248 3.42 10.12 -6.56
N GLY A 249 4.64 9.68 -6.24
CA GLY A 249 5.86 10.16 -6.89
C GLY A 249 6.07 9.67 -8.33
N ALA A 250 5.25 8.72 -8.83
CA ALA A 250 5.24 8.37 -10.23
C ALA A 250 4.76 9.53 -11.13
N SER A 251 3.90 10.41 -10.61
CA SER A 251 3.50 11.62 -11.29
C SER A 251 4.48 12.78 -11.04
N PRO A 252 5.01 13.44 -12.08
CA PRO A 252 5.87 14.63 -11.92
C PRO A 252 5.12 15.84 -11.34
N GLU A 253 3.79 15.85 -11.40
CA GLU A 253 2.94 16.92 -10.89
C GLU A 253 2.81 16.89 -9.36
N ASN A 254 3.17 15.78 -8.71
CA ASN A 254 3.05 15.60 -7.27
C ASN A 254 4.34 16.00 -6.53
N ASP A 255 4.28 17.03 -5.70
CA ASP A 255 5.33 17.31 -4.69
C ASP A 255 5.06 16.48 -3.43
N VAL A 256 5.56 15.24 -3.44
CA VAL A 256 5.32 14.28 -2.34
C VAL A 256 5.83 14.80 -0.98
N PRO A 257 6.99 15.46 -0.88
CA PRO A 257 7.41 16.15 0.35
C PRO A 257 6.41 17.20 0.85
N ALA A 258 5.82 17.99 -0.04
CA ALA A 258 4.80 18.98 0.34
C ALA A 258 3.51 18.31 0.82
N ILE A 259 3.05 17.26 0.13
CA ILE A 259 1.91 16.42 0.54
C ILE A 259 2.15 15.83 1.94
N ALA A 260 3.33 15.24 2.17
CA ALA A 260 3.71 14.69 3.47
C ALA A 260 3.68 15.72 4.60
N LYS A 261 4.18 16.95 4.31
CA LYS A 261 4.17 18.04 5.28
C LYS A 261 2.76 18.52 5.60
N LYS A 262 1.92 18.70 4.58
CA LYS A 262 0.57 19.25 4.72
C LYS A 262 -0.36 18.32 5.49
N HIS A 263 -0.26 17.02 5.23
CA HIS A 263 -1.19 16.03 5.75
C HIS A 263 -0.59 15.13 6.85
N CYS A 264 0.52 15.55 7.47
CA CYS A 264 1.27 14.74 8.43
C CYS A 264 0.41 14.18 9.56
N ASP A 265 -0.51 14.97 10.07
CA ASP A 265 -1.46 14.62 11.15
C ASP A 265 -2.51 13.58 10.74
N ARG A 266 -2.72 13.39 9.43
CA ARG A 266 -3.67 12.42 8.87
C ARG A 266 -2.98 11.22 8.21
N ILE A 267 -1.65 11.16 8.22
CA ILE A 267 -0.88 9.99 7.78
C ILE A 267 -0.81 8.98 8.93
N ALA A 268 -1.42 7.82 8.78
CA ALA A 268 -1.33 6.74 9.77
C ALA A 268 -0.26 5.72 9.42
N PHE A 269 0.07 5.59 8.13
CA PHE A 269 1.03 4.65 7.60
C PHE A 269 1.83 5.29 6.45
N ALA A 270 3.12 5.03 6.36
CA ALA A 270 3.96 5.54 5.29
C ALA A 270 4.71 4.40 4.58
N HIS A 271 4.56 4.36 3.26
CA HIS A 271 5.32 3.51 2.35
C HIS A 271 6.43 4.37 1.74
N ILE A 272 7.66 4.10 2.11
CA ILE A 272 8.81 4.86 1.62
C ILE A 272 9.53 4.02 0.56
N ARG A 273 9.38 4.40 -0.69
CA ARG A 273 10.11 3.87 -1.85
C ARG A 273 10.37 4.95 -2.86
N ASN A 274 11.37 4.77 -3.71
CA ASN A 274 11.77 5.75 -4.69
C ASN A 274 11.49 5.26 -6.11
N VAL A 275 11.17 6.18 -7.00
CA VAL A 275 10.95 5.92 -8.42
C VAL A 275 11.76 6.87 -9.28
N LYS A 276 12.25 6.36 -10.42
CA LYS A 276 12.86 7.13 -11.49
C LYS A 276 11.84 7.33 -12.60
N ARG A 277 11.56 8.57 -12.96
CA ARG A 277 10.64 8.94 -14.03
C ARG A 277 11.37 9.13 -15.36
N TYR A 278 10.66 8.87 -16.46
CA TYR A 278 11.14 9.08 -17.81
C TYR A 278 10.20 10.02 -18.56
N GLU A 279 10.72 10.74 -19.58
CA GLU A 279 9.99 11.82 -20.30
C GLU A 279 8.69 11.35 -20.97
N ASN A 280 8.59 10.08 -21.33
CA ASN A 280 7.41 9.49 -21.98
C ASN A 280 6.28 9.09 -21.01
N GLY A 281 6.46 9.31 -19.70
CA GLY A 281 5.52 8.93 -18.65
C GLY A 281 5.72 7.52 -18.12
N ASP A 282 6.81 6.85 -18.50
CA ASP A 282 7.26 5.60 -17.90
C ASP A 282 7.93 5.87 -16.56
N PHE A 283 8.02 4.85 -15.71
CA PHE A 283 8.82 4.93 -14.49
C PHE A 283 9.33 3.55 -14.07
N SER A 284 10.47 3.53 -13.39
CA SER A 284 11.00 2.34 -12.72
C SER A 284 11.09 2.55 -11.22
N GLU A 285 10.94 1.48 -10.47
CA GLU A 285 11.35 1.48 -9.08
C GLU A 285 12.87 1.41 -9.00
N VAL A 286 13.45 2.11 -8.03
CA VAL A 286 14.89 2.21 -7.84
C VAL A 286 15.24 2.00 -6.37
N SER A 287 16.52 2.11 -6.00
CA SER A 287 16.93 2.03 -4.60
C SER A 287 16.24 3.13 -3.76
N HIS A 288 16.16 2.93 -2.45
CA HIS A 288 15.58 3.92 -1.53
C HIS A 288 16.41 5.20 -1.40
N ARG A 289 17.65 5.23 -1.91
CA ARG A 289 18.52 6.41 -1.85
C ARG A 289 17.89 7.59 -2.59
N ASP A 290 17.97 8.77 -1.99
CA ASP A 290 17.39 10.00 -2.52
C ASP A 290 17.90 10.34 -3.94
N CYS A 291 19.21 10.15 -4.18
CA CYS A 291 19.85 10.48 -5.45
C CYS A 291 19.60 9.47 -6.60
N ASP A 292 18.98 8.32 -6.33
CA ASP A 292 18.76 7.29 -7.35
C ASP A 292 17.41 7.44 -8.06
N GLY A 293 16.51 8.28 -7.52
CA GLY A 293 15.20 8.55 -8.09
C GLY A 293 14.78 10.02 -7.99
N ASP A 294 13.50 10.27 -8.22
CA ASP A 294 12.97 11.62 -8.44
C ASP A 294 11.96 12.07 -7.36
N VAL A 295 11.75 11.27 -6.30
CA VAL A 295 10.71 11.55 -5.29
C VAL A 295 11.17 12.53 -4.21
N GLY A 296 12.45 12.55 -3.86
CA GLY A 296 12.98 13.37 -2.77
C GLY A 296 12.73 12.74 -1.39
N ILE A 297 13.15 11.49 -1.24
CA ILE A 297 12.91 10.63 -0.06
C ILE A 297 13.37 11.30 1.24
N LEU A 298 14.56 11.93 1.24
CA LEU A 298 15.07 12.61 2.46
C LEU A 298 14.20 13.82 2.84
N ARG A 299 13.61 14.52 1.86
CA ARG A 299 12.69 15.63 2.14
C ARG A 299 11.36 15.11 2.70
N VAL A 300 10.87 13.96 2.22
CA VAL A 300 9.68 13.30 2.78
C VAL A 300 9.93 12.88 4.23
N ILE A 301 11.04 12.18 4.50
CA ILE A 301 11.41 11.77 5.86
C ILE A 301 11.52 12.97 6.79
N LYS A 302 12.15 14.06 6.31
CA LYS A 302 12.23 15.30 7.08
C LYS A 302 10.85 15.93 7.34
N ALA A 303 9.96 15.93 6.36
CA ALA A 303 8.60 16.47 6.52
C ALA A 303 7.79 15.67 7.56
N LEU A 304 7.88 14.34 7.55
CA LEU A 304 7.27 13.48 8.55
C LEU A 304 7.86 13.73 9.94
N TYR A 305 9.19 13.84 10.03
CA TYR A 305 9.88 14.13 11.30
C TYR A 305 9.45 15.49 11.88
N ASP A 306 9.51 16.56 11.08
CA ASP A 306 9.14 17.92 11.49
C ASP A 306 7.68 18.02 11.90
N GLY A 307 6.80 17.23 11.27
CA GLY A 307 5.37 17.14 11.59
C GLY A 307 5.05 16.29 12.83
N GLY A 308 6.06 15.68 13.46
CA GLY A 308 5.87 14.83 14.65
C GLY A 308 5.24 13.48 14.36
N PHE A 309 5.40 12.94 13.14
CA PHE A 309 4.84 11.65 12.74
C PHE A 309 5.32 10.52 13.66
N ASP A 310 4.38 9.87 14.33
CA ASP A 310 4.60 8.74 15.25
C ASP A 310 4.02 7.40 14.73
N GLY A 311 3.46 7.40 13.52
CA GLY A 311 2.85 6.25 12.87
C GLY A 311 3.85 5.18 12.42
N PHE A 312 3.35 4.28 11.57
CA PHE A 312 4.11 3.14 11.06
C PHE A 312 4.73 3.48 9.70
N VAL A 313 5.95 2.98 9.48
CA VAL A 313 6.70 3.15 8.22
C VAL A 313 7.17 1.80 7.73
N ARG A 314 7.13 1.56 6.43
CA ARG A 314 7.83 0.41 5.83
C ARG A 314 8.61 0.81 4.59
N PRO A 315 9.75 0.15 4.29
CA PRO A 315 10.32 0.14 2.95
C PRO A 315 9.35 -0.66 2.06
N ASP A 316 8.68 0.01 1.17
CA ASP A 316 7.60 -0.57 0.36
C ASP A 316 8.13 -1.64 -0.61
N HIS A 317 8.22 -1.35 -1.90
CA HIS A 317 8.87 -2.23 -2.85
C HIS A 317 10.40 -2.02 -2.84
N GLY A 318 11.14 -3.08 -3.19
CA GLY A 318 12.57 -3.04 -3.42
C GLY A 318 12.92 -3.69 -4.77
N ARG A 319 14.15 -3.46 -5.21
CA ARG A 319 14.75 -4.15 -6.34
C ARG A 319 15.05 -5.60 -5.97
N HIS A 320 15.20 -6.44 -6.97
CA HIS A 320 15.75 -7.79 -6.77
C HIS A 320 17.26 -7.71 -7.00
N ILE A 321 18.01 -7.78 -5.92
CA ILE A 321 19.47 -7.70 -5.91
C ILE A 321 20.08 -9.05 -5.54
N TRP A 322 21.35 -9.27 -5.88
CA TRP A 322 22.18 -10.42 -5.51
C TRP A 322 21.57 -11.78 -5.86
N GLY A 323 20.77 -11.83 -6.94
CA GLY A 323 20.15 -13.08 -7.41
C GLY A 323 19.01 -13.60 -6.53
N GLU A 324 18.42 -12.77 -5.69
CA GLU A 324 17.28 -13.14 -4.85
C GLU A 324 16.09 -13.62 -5.68
N ILE A 325 15.51 -14.73 -5.28
CA ILE A 325 14.27 -15.27 -5.86
C ILE A 325 13.15 -14.97 -4.89
N CYS A 326 12.28 -14.06 -5.26
CA CYS A 326 11.23 -13.57 -4.36
C CYS A 326 10.00 -13.11 -5.14
N ARG A 327 8.95 -12.80 -4.39
CA ARG A 327 7.77 -12.10 -4.91
C ARG A 327 8.20 -10.77 -5.56
N PRO A 328 7.64 -10.42 -6.75
CA PRO A 328 7.99 -9.18 -7.45
C PRO A 328 7.86 -7.94 -6.55
N GLY A 329 8.96 -7.19 -6.40
CA GLY A 329 9.06 -6.02 -5.54
C GLY A 329 9.21 -6.29 -4.04
N TYR A 330 9.12 -7.54 -3.59
CA TYR A 330 9.08 -7.88 -2.17
C TYR A 330 10.21 -8.79 -1.69
N GLY A 331 11.40 -8.67 -2.31
CA GLY A 331 12.61 -9.31 -1.81
C GLY A 331 13.04 -8.82 -0.43
N LEU A 332 13.87 -9.60 0.28
CA LEU A 332 14.39 -9.24 1.59
C LEU A 332 15.46 -8.16 1.51
N TYR A 333 16.45 -8.37 0.62
CA TYR A 333 17.72 -7.64 0.71
C TYR A 333 17.58 -6.14 0.45
N ASP A 334 17.00 -5.73 -0.67
CA ASP A 334 16.88 -4.30 -1.00
C ASP A 334 15.90 -3.58 -0.06
N ARG A 335 14.84 -4.27 0.40
CA ARG A 335 13.94 -3.71 1.43
C ARG A 335 14.63 -3.57 2.78
N ALA A 336 15.50 -4.51 3.16
CA ALA A 336 16.31 -4.37 4.38
C ALA A 336 17.28 -3.18 4.30
N LEU A 337 17.94 -2.99 3.14
CA LEU A 337 18.75 -1.79 2.88
C LEU A 337 17.90 -0.51 2.96
N GLY A 338 16.67 -0.55 2.42
CA GLY A 338 15.70 0.55 2.50
C GLY A 338 15.30 0.87 3.94
N ALA A 339 15.01 -0.15 4.76
CA ALA A 339 14.70 0.04 6.17
C ALA A 339 15.84 0.73 6.92
N MET A 340 17.08 0.28 6.70
CA MET A 340 18.27 0.87 7.32
C MET A 340 18.50 2.31 6.84
N TYR A 341 18.26 2.60 5.55
CA TYR A 341 18.37 3.96 5.02
C TYR A 341 17.36 4.92 5.66
N ILE A 342 16.10 4.49 5.80
CA ILE A 342 15.04 5.28 6.42
C ILE A 342 15.33 5.50 7.90
N LEU A 343 15.72 4.46 8.64
CA LEU A 343 16.06 4.53 10.06
C LEU A 343 17.24 5.48 10.29
N GLY A 344 18.33 5.34 9.52
CA GLY A 344 19.50 6.19 9.65
C GLY A 344 19.20 7.68 9.37
N ALA A 345 18.33 7.96 8.38
CA ALA A 345 17.88 9.32 8.10
C ALA A 345 17.08 9.92 9.28
N PHE A 346 16.20 9.13 9.89
CA PHE A 346 15.43 9.55 11.08
C PHE A 346 16.31 9.75 12.32
N GLU A 347 17.23 8.83 12.59
CA GLU A 347 18.18 8.93 13.71
C GLU A 347 19.04 10.20 13.61
N MET A 348 19.52 10.52 12.40
CA MET A 348 20.28 11.76 12.18
C MET A 348 19.46 13.01 12.53
N LEU A 349 18.15 13.03 12.20
CA LEU A 349 17.27 14.16 12.53
C LEU A 349 17.04 14.28 14.04
N CYS A 350 16.87 13.15 14.74
CA CYS A 350 16.74 13.11 16.20
C CYS A 350 17.97 13.70 16.91
N GLN A 351 19.19 13.35 16.48
CA GLN A 351 20.43 13.81 17.08
C GLN A 351 20.65 15.32 16.91
N LYS A 352 20.27 15.91 15.78
CA LYS A 352 20.40 17.36 15.56
C LYS A 352 19.58 18.19 16.55
N ASN A 353 18.45 17.69 17.02
CA ASN A 353 17.60 18.39 17.97
C ASN A 353 18.05 18.24 19.45
N THR A 354 18.85 17.21 19.77
CA THR A 354 19.42 17.02 21.10
C THR A 354 20.75 17.74 21.30
N GLY A 355 21.46 18.10 20.23
CA GLY A 355 22.76 18.79 20.26
C GLY A 355 22.71 20.33 20.33
N GLY A 356 21.51 20.93 20.35
CA GLY A 356 21.32 22.39 20.40
C GLY A 356 21.23 23.01 21.77
N SER A 357 21.54 22.26 22.84
CA SER A 357 21.51 22.74 24.23
C SER A 357 22.90 22.57 24.89
N SER A 358 23.91 23.17 24.30
CA SER A 358 25.22 23.33 24.96
C SER A 358 25.76 24.75 24.75
#